data_0f6e43271233c3e1d6cefb62eb974b29
#
_entry.id   0f6e43271233c3e1d6cefb62eb974b29
#
_cell.length_a   1.000
_cell.length_b   1.000
_cell.length_c   1.000
_cell.angle_alpha   90.00
_cell.angle_beta   90.00
_cell.angle_gamma   90.00
#
_symmetry.space_group_name_H-M   'P 1'
#
loop_
_entity.id
_entity.type
_entity.pdbx_description
1 polymer ?
#
loop_
_entity_poly.entity_id
_entity_poly.type
_entity_poly.pdbx_seq_one_letter_code
_entity_poly.pdbx_strand_id
1 'polypeptide(L)' 'MKYIGKKLLTLILTLFFISVLVFFIFQVIPGDP' A
#
# COMPACT_ATOMS: atom_id res chain seq x y z
N MET A 1 -0.29 23.43 9.39
CA MET A 1 0.46 22.26 9.69
C MET A 1 -0.20 21.22 10.55
N LYS A 2 -1.39 21.38 11.02
CA LYS A 2 -1.97 20.41 11.90
C LYS A 2 -2.47 19.20 11.17
N TYR A 3 -3.14 19.40 10.06
CA TYR A 3 -3.72 18.27 9.34
C TYR A 3 -2.85 17.79 8.19
N ILE A 4 -1.86 18.55 7.83
CA ILE A 4 -1.02 18.17 6.68
C ILE A 4 -0.23 16.92 7.00
N GLY A 5 0.35 16.86 8.18
CA GLY A 5 1.10 15.68 8.56
C GLY A 5 0.23 14.44 8.65
N LYS A 6 -0.96 14.61 9.20
CA LYS A 6 -1.87 13.50 9.33
C LYS A 6 -2.31 13.02 7.96
N LYS A 7 -2.56 13.94 7.06
CA LYS A 7 -2.97 13.57 5.73
C LYS A 7 -1.88 12.79 5.01
N LEU A 8 -0.66 13.25 5.15
CA LEU A 8 0.46 12.56 4.52
C LEU A 8 0.58 11.15 5.09
N LEU A 9 0.44 11.02 6.38
CA LEU A 9 0.54 9.72 7.01
C LEU A 9 -0.51 8.76 6.46
N THR A 10 -1.71 9.25 6.28
CA THR A 10 -2.79 8.43 5.75
C THR A 10 -2.46 7.97 4.33
N LEU A 11 -1.92 8.87 3.53
CA LEU A 11 -1.56 8.52 2.16
C LEU A 11 -0.49 7.44 2.14
N ILE A 12 0.51 7.59 2.97
CA ILE A 12 1.60 6.62 3.01
C ILE A 12 1.06 5.27 3.46
N LEU A 13 0.20 5.26 4.46
CA LEU A 13 -0.38 4.02 4.94
C LEU A 13 -1.18 3.34 3.86
N THR A 14 -1.97 4.08 3.12
CA THR A 14 -2.78 3.51 2.06
C THR A 14 -1.89 2.89 0.99
N LEU A 15 -0.86 3.60 0.59
CA LEU A 15 0.05 3.09 -0.41
C LEU A 15 0.75 1.84 0.08
N PHE A 16 1.16 1.85 1.32
CA PHE A 16 1.83 0.70 1.90
C PHE A 16 0.91 -0.52 1.91
N PHE A 17 -0.32 -0.31 2.29
CA PHE A 17 -1.30 -1.39 2.33
C PHE A 17 -1.50 -2.00 0.96
N ILE A 18 -1.68 -1.15 -0.04
CA ILE A 18 -1.90 -1.62 -1.40
C ILE A 18 -0.69 -2.41 -1.88
N SER A 19 0.49 -1.92 -1.58
CA SER A 19 1.72 -2.61 -1.99
C SER A 19 1.79 -4.01 -1.39
N VAL A 20 1.47 -4.10 -0.12
CA VAL A 20 1.51 -5.40 0.56
C VAL A 20 0.49 -6.35 -0.06
N LEU A 21 -0.69 -5.83 -0.35
CA LEU A 21 -1.74 -6.64 -0.95
C LEU A 21 -1.31 -7.18 -2.29
N VAL A 22 -0.76 -6.33 -3.13
CA VAL A 22 -0.31 -6.75 -4.44
C VAL A 22 0.81 -7.77 -4.31
N PHE A 23 1.70 -7.55 -3.37
CA PHE A 23 2.79 -8.48 -3.14
C PHE A 23 2.28 -9.85 -2.75
N PHE A 24 1.28 -9.87 -1.87
CA PHE A 24 0.67 -11.12 -1.44
C PHE A 24 0.04 -11.86 -2.60
N ILE A 25 -0.69 -11.12 -3.42
CA ILE A 25 -1.36 -11.73 -4.56
C ILE A 25 -0.33 -12.36 -5.49
N PHE A 26 0.77 -11.69 -5.72
CA PHE A 26 1.81 -12.22 -6.59
C PHE A 26 2.47 -13.45 -6.00
N GLN A 27 2.50 -13.52 -4.67
CA GLN A 27 3.12 -14.66 -4.01
C GLN A 27 2.20 -15.86 -4.02
N VAL A 28 0.93 -15.64 -3.75
CA VAL A 28 -0.03 -16.73 -3.68
C VAL A 28 -0.39 -17.21 -5.07
N ILE A 29 -0.56 -16.29 -6.00
CA ILE A 29 -0.90 -16.64 -7.36
C ILE A 29 0.24 -16.19 -8.26
N PRO A 30 1.23 -17.05 -8.47
CA PRO A 30 2.33 -16.70 -9.36
C PRO A 30 1.80 -16.52 -10.77
N GLY A 31 1.60 -15.27 -11.11
CA GLY A 31 1.07 -14.96 -12.41
C GLY A 31 2.00 -15.43 -13.50
N ASP A 32 1.52 -16.30 -14.30
CA ASP A 32 2.29 -16.80 -15.40
C ASP A 32 2.19 -15.85 -16.57
N PRO A 33 3.30 -15.47 -17.17
CA PRO A 33 3.25 -14.58 -18.32
C PRO A 33 2.59 -15.21 -19.52
#